data_8ce75f33debc3fa5803c04d4be6373a1
#
_entry.id   8ce75f33debc3fa5803c04d4be6373a1
#
_cell.length_a   1.000
_cell.length_b   1.000
_cell.length_c   1.000
_cell.angle_alpha   90.00
_cell.angle_beta   90.00
_cell.angle_gamma   90.00
#
_symmetry.space_group_name_H-M   'P 1'
#
loop_
_entity.id
_entity.type
_entity.pdbx_description
1 polymer ?
#
loop_
_entity_poly.entity_id
_entity_poly.type
_entity_poly.pdbx_seq_one_letter_code
_entity_poly.pdbx_strand_id
1 'polypeptide(L)'
;METNDNMDRGFGLELESTYGDTTVAKSAFDPDFWCQADSVDFKLGDEPVTRSGGSRMNKRARAGIMKPTGSTETDADLQQLTWYFRGFLDNYVCTEGDTPASGHSQTYIHEFYGGEGKELPSFRGIAVFDMLKKYLYGLTEDGMKLEVSDESMTVSADWIYKTEKAGIIGQSGEAFTRPDELTRQGIFIMFYDVSLKLNNSPLDGVSTAFSWEGKNNHNVDGTIGLGSRAPQKRALAGKRENSLSITTTLTSDTVRSILDAQYGEVNALEPTACKLLQLPLELNIAHCEDSDLSCKIIFPKCTVRVEYSMSGVDAIETTMTLDTLGSGTVTLDDNTQVETDMYVRLENYVEELEIPQ
;
A
#
# COMPACT_ATOMS: atom_id res chain seq x y z
N MET A 1 17.71 -27.18 24.48
CA MET A 1 17.31 -25.88 23.98
C MET A 1 17.24 -26.06 22.48
N GLU A 2 16.08 -26.44 21.99
CA GLU A 2 15.86 -26.56 20.55
C GLU A 2 15.84 -25.12 20.03
N THR A 3 16.81 -24.79 19.23
CA THR A 3 16.80 -23.59 18.41
C THR A 3 15.68 -23.80 17.39
N ASN A 4 14.53 -23.18 17.61
CA ASN A 4 13.53 -23.03 16.56
C ASN A 4 14.12 -22.11 15.48
N ASP A 5 14.76 -22.74 14.49
CA ASP A 5 15.40 -22.02 13.37
C ASP A 5 14.38 -21.37 12.39
N ASN A 6 13.11 -21.31 12.75
CA ASN A 6 12.03 -20.75 11.94
C ASN A 6 11.12 -19.83 12.76
N MET A 7 11.69 -18.86 13.47
CA MET A 7 10.87 -17.75 13.95
C MET A 7 10.65 -16.78 12.81
N ASP A 8 9.61 -17.04 12.07
CA ASP A 8 9.20 -16.24 10.93
C ASP A 8 8.82 -14.83 11.40
N ARG A 9 9.48 -13.85 10.88
CA ARG A 9 9.03 -12.46 10.96
C ARG A 9 7.74 -12.36 10.17
N GLY A 10 6.73 -11.72 10.74
CA GLY A 10 5.47 -11.63 10.03
C GLY A 10 4.55 -10.56 10.59
N PHE A 11 3.55 -10.27 9.82
CA PHE A 11 2.57 -9.25 10.10
C PHE A 11 1.18 -9.79 9.76
N GLY A 12 0.23 -9.58 10.67
CA GLY A 12 -1.16 -9.97 10.48
C GLY A 12 -2.11 -8.83 10.78
N LEU A 13 -3.24 -8.82 10.10
CA LEU A 13 -4.29 -7.79 10.21
C LEU A 13 -5.66 -8.40 10.46
N GLU A 14 -6.48 -7.64 11.15
CA GLU A 14 -7.91 -7.87 11.35
C GLU A 14 -8.62 -6.51 11.33
N LEU A 15 -9.76 -6.40 10.66
CA LEU A 15 -10.55 -5.17 10.65
C LEU A 15 -11.13 -4.85 12.02
N GLU A 16 -11.10 -3.59 12.44
CA GLU A 16 -11.68 -3.13 13.69
C GLU A 16 -13.10 -2.59 13.49
N SER A 17 -14.04 -2.99 14.36
CA SER A 17 -15.35 -2.33 14.47
C SER A 17 -15.26 -0.97 15.17
N THR A 18 -14.32 -0.82 16.09
CA THR A 18 -14.10 0.41 16.86
C THR A 18 -12.62 0.75 16.90
N TYR A 19 -12.28 1.94 16.45
CA TYR A 19 -10.90 2.42 16.37
C TYR A 19 -10.13 2.25 17.67
N GLY A 20 -9.10 1.42 17.61
CA GLY A 20 -8.14 1.23 18.68
C GLY A 20 -8.77 0.76 19.99
N ASP A 21 -9.72 -0.17 19.94
CA ASP A 21 -10.31 -0.77 21.12
C ASP A 21 -9.32 -1.71 21.81
N THR A 22 -8.73 -1.21 22.89
CA THR A 22 -7.76 -1.95 23.72
C THR A 22 -8.41 -2.91 24.72
N THR A 23 -9.73 -2.98 24.80
CA THR A 23 -10.44 -3.90 25.71
C THR A 23 -10.43 -5.33 25.19
N VAL A 24 -10.25 -5.51 23.88
CA VAL A 24 -10.09 -6.82 23.26
C VAL A 24 -8.87 -7.53 23.84
N ALA A 25 -9.10 -8.74 24.34
CA ALA A 25 -8.04 -9.53 24.93
C ALA A 25 -7.03 -10.00 23.85
N LYS A 26 -5.75 -10.08 24.20
CA LYS A 26 -4.71 -10.61 23.31
C LYS A 26 -5.04 -12.01 22.76
N SER A 27 -5.71 -12.84 23.58
CA SER A 27 -6.12 -14.21 23.22
C SER A 27 -7.31 -14.28 22.26
N ALA A 28 -8.01 -13.17 22.04
CA ALA A 28 -9.11 -13.04 21.10
C ALA A 28 -8.65 -12.41 19.78
N PHE A 29 -7.37 -12.18 19.63
CA PHE A 29 -6.79 -11.66 18.39
C PHE A 29 -6.56 -12.82 17.43
N ASP A 30 -7.35 -12.88 16.39
CA ASP A 30 -7.28 -13.88 15.32
C ASP A 30 -7.17 -13.12 14.00
N PRO A 31 -5.96 -12.98 13.44
CA PRO A 31 -5.78 -12.20 12.22
C PRO A 31 -6.44 -12.89 11.04
N ASP A 32 -7.27 -12.17 10.30
CA ASP A 32 -7.87 -12.63 9.04
C ASP A 32 -6.86 -12.66 7.88
N PHE A 33 -5.76 -11.97 8.06
CA PHE A 33 -4.67 -11.88 7.11
C PHE A 33 -3.32 -12.07 7.82
N TRP A 34 -2.43 -12.81 7.19
CA TRP A 34 -1.05 -12.98 7.64
C TRP A 34 -0.09 -12.99 6.46
N CYS A 35 1.01 -12.25 6.56
CA CYS A 35 2.11 -12.35 5.61
C CYS A 35 3.44 -12.55 6.34
N GLN A 36 4.33 -13.30 5.71
CA GLN A 36 5.74 -13.29 6.07
C GLN A 36 6.33 -12.02 5.49
N ALA A 37 6.88 -11.16 6.35
CA ALA A 37 7.37 -9.86 5.93
C ALA A 37 8.90 -9.81 5.95
N ASP A 38 9.49 -9.25 4.90
CA ASP A 38 10.94 -9.03 4.80
C ASP A 38 11.40 -7.98 5.81
N SER A 39 10.56 -6.96 6.00
CA SER A 39 10.80 -5.92 6.98
C SER A 39 9.52 -5.57 7.73
N VAL A 40 9.64 -5.51 9.07
CA VAL A 40 8.57 -5.03 9.98
C VAL A 40 9.20 -4.11 11.00
N ASP A 41 8.76 -2.86 11.06
CA ASP A 41 9.26 -1.87 12.04
C ASP A 41 8.08 -1.09 12.64
N PHE A 42 7.89 -1.19 13.96
CA PHE A 42 6.86 -0.44 14.69
C PHE A 42 7.46 0.28 15.90
N LYS A 43 7.28 1.59 15.96
CA LYS A 43 7.86 2.49 16.96
C LYS A 43 6.79 3.34 17.64
N LEU A 44 6.87 3.46 18.96
CA LEU A 44 5.97 4.34 19.73
C LEU A 44 6.22 5.84 19.50
N GLY A 45 7.40 6.21 19.01
CA GLY A 45 7.76 7.60 18.74
C GLY A 45 7.73 8.49 19.99
N ASP A 46 8.02 7.94 21.18
CA ASP A 46 7.92 8.61 22.46
C ASP A 46 9.26 9.22 22.93
N GLU A 47 9.90 10.02 22.09
CA GLU A 47 11.16 10.65 22.41
C GLU A 47 11.12 11.42 23.75
N PRO A 48 12.12 11.23 24.64
CA PRO A 48 12.14 11.88 25.91
C PRO A 48 12.32 13.39 25.79
N VAL A 49 11.47 14.15 26.46
CA VAL A 49 11.63 15.62 26.60
C VAL A 49 12.63 15.91 27.69
N THR A 50 13.75 16.52 27.33
CA THR A 50 14.82 16.89 28.26
C THR A 50 14.88 18.39 28.53
N ARG A 51 15.28 18.78 29.76
CA ARG A 51 15.49 20.19 30.14
C ARG A 51 16.82 20.33 30.85
N SER A 52 17.62 21.26 30.39
CA SER A 52 18.92 21.55 31.00
C SER A 52 18.88 22.55 32.17
N GLY A 53 17.82 23.38 32.21
CA GLY A 53 17.66 24.42 33.25
C GLY A 53 18.85 25.39 33.31
N GLY A 54 19.50 25.72 32.16
CA GLY A 54 20.66 26.59 32.10
C GLY A 54 22.00 25.89 32.32
N SER A 55 22.01 24.58 32.55
CA SER A 55 23.22 23.76 32.66
C SER A 55 23.68 23.22 31.32
N ARG A 56 24.97 22.92 31.14
CA ARG A 56 25.47 22.17 30.00
C ARG A 56 24.99 20.72 29.94
N MET A 57 24.44 20.19 31.02
CA MET A 57 23.91 18.83 31.13
C MET A 57 22.40 18.86 31.32
N ASN A 58 21.71 17.89 30.70
CA ASN A 58 20.27 17.69 30.93
C ASN A 58 20.04 17.20 32.36
N LYS A 59 19.29 17.97 33.14
CA LYS A 59 19.05 17.66 34.57
C LYS A 59 17.71 16.95 34.80
N ARG A 60 16.79 17.01 33.83
CA ARG A 60 15.45 16.43 33.94
C ARG A 60 15.05 15.83 32.60
N ALA A 61 14.44 14.65 32.65
CA ALA A 61 13.84 14.01 31.49
C ALA A 61 12.42 13.55 31.87
N ARG A 62 11.49 13.63 30.94
CA ARG A 62 10.15 13.02 31.02
C ARG A 62 9.86 12.33 29.70
N ALA A 63 9.05 11.27 29.77
CA ALA A 63 8.54 10.64 28.58
C ALA A 63 7.73 11.64 27.73
N GLY A 64 7.99 11.67 26.43
CA GLY A 64 7.33 12.55 25.48
C GLY A 64 5.92 12.08 25.09
N ILE A 65 5.35 12.77 24.15
CA ILE A 65 4.10 12.39 23.48
C ILE A 65 4.40 11.22 22.56
N MET A 66 3.51 10.25 22.48
CA MET A 66 3.62 9.11 21.59
C MET A 66 3.02 9.47 20.23
N LYS A 67 3.80 9.23 19.18
CA LYS A 67 3.37 9.30 17.79
C LYS A 67 3.70 7.95 17.13
N PRO A 68 2.87 6.94 17.39
CA PRO A 68 3.18 5.59 16.96
C PRO A 68 3.12 5.47 15.44
N THR A 69 4.20 4.96 14.86
CA THR A 69 4.32 4.71 13.42
C THR A 69 4.95 3.35 13.17
N GLY A 70 4.71 2.80 12.00
CA GLY A 70 5.34 1.55 11.59
C GLY A 70 5.44 1.45 10.08
N SER A 71 6.19 0.47 9.63
CA SER A 71 6.26 0.09 8.23
C SER A 71 6.34 -1.41 8.09
N THR A 72 5.80 -1.91 6.99
CA THR A 72 5.88 -3.31 6.59
C THR A 72 6.32 -3.38 5.13
N GLU A 73 7.13 -4.38 4.78
CA GLU A 73 7.56 -4.64 3.41
C GLU A 73 7.57 -6.15 3.18
N THR A 74 7.04 -6.57 2.04
CA THR A 74 6.94 -7.98 1.64
C THR A 74 6.88 -8.11 0.12
N ASP A 75 7.19 -9.30 -0.39
CA ASP A 75 6.86 -9.63 -1.77
C ASP A 75 5.35 -9.52 -1.99
N ALA A 76 4.95 -8.95 -3.12
CA ALA A 76 3.54 -8.71 -3.40
C ALA A 76 2.83 -10.00 -3.84
N ASP A 77 1.65 -10.20 -3.29
CA ASP A 77 0.71 -11.26 -3.60
C ASP A 77 -0.67 -10.67 -3.85
N LEU A 78 -1.40 -11.17 -4.85
CA LEU A 78 -2.71 -10.63 -5.21
C LEU A 78 -3.76 -10.77 -4.09
N GLN A 79 -3.62 -11.73 -3.19
CA GLN A 79 -4.51 -11.85 -2.04
C GLN A 79 -4.17 -10.83 -0.94
N GLN A 80 -2.86 -10.60 -0.72
CA GLN A 80 -2.39 -9.61 0.25
C GLN A 80 -2.75 -8.18 -0.15
N LEU A 81 -2.67 -7.86 -1.45
CA LEU A 81 -2.99 -6.54 -1.97
C LEU A 81 -4.42 -6.10 -1.63
N THR A 82 -5.36 -7.03 -1.48
CA THR A 82 -6.73 -6.72 -1.05
C THR A 82 -6.75 -5.99 0.29
N TRP A 83 -5.94 -6.42 1.26
CA TRP A 83 -5.85 -5.83 2.60
C TRP A 83 -5.19 -4.46 2.59
N TYR A 84 -4.12 -4.32 1.82
CA TYR A 84 -3.42 -3.04 1.66
C TYR A 84 -4.30 -2.01 0.97
N PHE A 85 -4.93 -2.35 -0.16
CA PHE A 85 -5.85 -1.41 -0.82
C PHE A 85 -7.09 -1.09 0.01
N ARG A 86 -7.57 -2.04 0.83
CA ARG A 86 -8.66 -1.79 1.79
C ARG A 86 -8.28 -0.76 2.84
N GLY A 87 -7.03 -0.74 3.26
CA GLY A 87 -6.49 0.27 4.20
C GLY A 87 -6.23 1.62 3.56
N PHE A 88 -5.79 1.62 2.30
CA PHE A 88 -5.32 2.81 1.60
C PHE A 88 -6.44 3.63 0.95
N LEU A 89 -7.49 2.98 0.40
CA LEU A 89 -8.58 3.62 -0.32
C LEU A 89 -9.87 3.66 0.52
N ASP A 90 -10.64 4.73 0.38
CA ASP A 90 -11.82 5.02 1.21
C ASP A 90 -13.10 4.35 0.74
N ASN A 91 -13.20 4.00 -0.55
CA ASN A 91 -14.37 3.29 -1.09
C ASN A 91 -14.02 1.86 -1.48
N TYR A 92 -14.94 0.96 -1.21
CA TYR A 92 -14.79 -0.46 -1.46
C TYR A 92 -16.12 -1.10 -1.82
N VAL A 93 -16.09 -1.92 -2.86
CA VAL A 93 -17.20 -2.76 -3.29
C VAL A 93 -16.64 -4.16 -3.54
N CYS A 94 -17.39 -5.18 -3.12
CA CYS A 94 -17.06 -6.57 -3.40
C CYS A 94 -18.24 -7.23 -4.09
N THR A 95 -17.97 -8.04 -5.11
CA THR A 95 -18.94 -8.86 -5.81
C THR A 95 -18.40 -10.27 -6.01
N GLU A 96 -19.30 -11.25 -6.03
CA GLU A 96 -18.91 -12.62 -6.37
C GLU A 96 -18.46 -12.67 -7.85
N GLY A 97 -17.31 -13.25 -8.10
CA GLY A 97 -16.77 -13.51 -9.42
C GLY A 97 -17.25 -14.84 -10.01
N ASP A 98 -16.55 -15.33 -11.00
CA ASP A 98 -16.86 -16.61 -11.63
C ASP A 98 -16.38 -17.80 -10.77
N THR A 99 -16.98 -18.97 -11.00
CA THR A 99 -16.49 -20.21 -10.37
C THR A 99 -15.13 -20.58 -10.98
N PRO A 100 -14.06 -20.64 -10.17
CA PRO A 100 -12.73 -20.83 -10.67
C PRO A 100 -12.48 -22.20 -11.27
N ALA A 101 -11.60 -22.25 -12.27
CA ALA A 101 -11.12 -23.50 -12.86
C ALA A 101 -10.12 -24.25 -11.97
N SER A 102 -9.49 -23.55 -11.03
CA SER A 102 -8.41 -24.04 -10.17
C SER A 102 -8.85 -24.95 -9.02
N GLY A 103 -10.16 -25.18 -8.86
CA GLY A 103 -10.71 -26.03 -7.79
C GLY A 103 -10.98 -25.31 -6.46
N HIS A 104 -10.81 -24.02 -6.40
CA HIS A 104 -11.33 -23.17 -5.34
C HIS A 104 -12.85 -23.05 -5.45
N SER A 105 -13.54 -22.69 -4.35
CA SER A 105 -15.00 -22.66 -4.32
C SER A 105 -15.58 -21.46 -5.07
N GLN A 106 -14.91 -20.31 -5.00
CA GLN A 106 -15.40 -19.03 -5.53
C GLN A 106 -14.25 -18.03 -5.70
N THR A 107 -14.34 -17.14 -6.71
CA THR A 107 -13.56 -15.92 -6.77
C THR A 107 -14.38 -14.73 -6.31
N TYR A 108 -13.70 -13.67 -5.90
CA TYR A 108 -14.31 -12.40 -5.51
C TYR A 108 -13.63 -11.26 -6.26
N ILE A 109 -14.46 -10.33 -6.71
CA ILE A 109 -14.01 -9.11 -7.38
C ILE A 109 -14.10 -7.98 -6.37
N HIS A 110 -12.94 -7.41 -6.05
CA HIS A 110 -12.80 -6.29 -5.13
C HIS A 110 -12.49 -5.03 -5.92
N GLU A 111 -13.33 -4.04 -5.80
CA GLU A 111 -13.16 -2.74 -6.42
C GLU A 111 -12.90 -1.69 -5.35
N PHE A 112 -11.74 -1.03 -5.46
CA PHE A 112 -11.34 0.04 -4.56
C PHE A 112 -11.16 1.32 -5.36
N TYR A 113 -11.63 2.44 -4.82
CA TYR A 113 -11.42 3.71 -5.48
C TYR A 113 -11.31 4.86 -4.49
N GLY A 114 -10.50 5.84 -4.87
CA GLY A 114 -10.32 7.04 -4.09
C GLY A 114 -11.54 7.96 -4.17
N GLY A 115 -11.94 8.52 -3.03
CA GLY A 115 -13.02 9.49 -2.92
C GLY A 115 -12.63 10.65 -2.01
N GLU A 116 -13.64 11.30 -1.45
CA GLU A 116 -13.50 12.44 -0.54
C GLU A 116 -13.53 12.02 0.95
N GLY A 117 -13.58 10.71 1.21
CA GLY A 117 -13.60 10.15 2.56
C GLY A 117 -12.31 10.44 3.33
N LYS A 118 -12.45 10.89 4.58
CA LYS A 118 -11.31 11.21 5.45
C LYS A 118 -11.08 10.19 6.56
N GLU A 119 -12.02 9.29 6.73
CA GLU A 119 -11.96 8.23 7.73
C GLU A 119 -11.72 6.89 7.03
N LEU A 120 -10.46 6.50 6.92
CA LEU A 120 -10.08 5.20 6.39
C LEU A 120 -10.36 4.09 7.40
N PRO A 121 -10.53 2.83 6.98
CA PRO A 121 -10.64 1.70 7.88
C PRO A 121 -9.49 1.64 8.88
N SER A 122 -9.74 1.08 10.05
CA SER A 122 -8.68 0.78 11.00
C SER A 122 -8.60 -0.72 11.25
N PHE A 123 -7.40 -1.15 11.58
CA PHE A 123 -7.07 -2.54 11.80
C PHE A 123 -6.53 -2.75 13.21
N ARG A 124 -6.72 -3.94 13.73
CA ARG A 124 -5.83 -4.53 14.72
C ARG A 124 -4.71 -5.26 13.98
N GLY A 125 -3.49 -5.11 14.46
CA GLY A 125 -2.35 -5.77 13.87
C GLY A 125 -1.58 -6.61 14.88
N ILE A 126 -0.96 -7.67 14.40
CA ILE A 126 0.06 -8.42 15.12
C ILE A 126 1.34 -8.37 14.34
N ALA A 127 2.42 -7.91 14.97
CA ALA A 127 3.74 -7.94 14.39
C ALA A 127 4.64 -8.88 15.20
N VAL A 128 5.29 -9.81 14.53
CA VAL A 128 6.17 -10.80 15.16
C VAL A 128 7.62 -10.50 14.76
N PHE A 129 8.46 -10.35 15.78
CA PHE A 129 9.89 -10.07 15.67
C PHE A 129 10.65 -11.14 16.46
N ASP A 130 10.90 -12.26 15.85
CA ASP A 130 11.60 -13.37 16.51
C ASP A 130 10.87 -13.78 17.81
N MET A 131 11.41 -13.43 18.99
CA MET A 131 10.79 -13.75 20.30
C MET A 131 9.80 -12.70 20.78
N LEU A 132 9.74 -11.54 20.17
CA LEU A 132 8.85 -10.43 20.54
C LEU A 132 7.66 -10.39 19.61
N LYS A 133 6.47 -10.31 20.16
CA LYS A 133 5.27 -9.95 19.42
C LYS A 133 4.66 -8.67 19.94
N LYS A 134 4.14 -7.86 19.03
CA LYS A 134 3.41 -6.64 19.31
C LYS A 134 2.00 -6.77 18.82
N TYR A 135 1.05 -6.49 19.68
CA TYR A 135 -0.36 -6.31 19.34
C TYR A 135 -0.62 -4.82 19.15
N LEU A 136 -0.99 -4.45 17.96
CA LEU A 136 -1.16 -3.07 17.52
C LEU A 136 -2.65 -2.75 17.43
N TYR A 137 -3.06 -1.60 17.93
CA TYR A 137 -4.47 -1.19 17.98
C TYR A 137 -4.65 0.13 17.26
N GLY A 138 -5.68 0.22 16.42
CA GLY A 138 -6.00 1.40 15.66
C GLY A 138 -4.97 1.70 14.57
N LEU A 139 -4.50 0.67 13.86
CA LEU A 139 -3.66 0.89 12.69
C LEU A 139 -4.49 1.54 11.59
N THR A 140 -3.90 2.52 10.95
CA THR A 140 -4.44 3.17 9.75
C THR A 140 -3.29 3.34 8.77
N GLU A 141 -3.52 3.04 7.52
CA GLU A 141 -2.49 3.09 6.50
C GLU A 141 -2.27 4.53 6.01
N ASP A 142 -1.06 5.06 6.19
CA ASP A 142 -0.69 6.43 5.78
C ASP A 142 -0.04 6.47 4.41
N GLY A 143 0.67 5.42 4.04
CA GLY A 143 1.32 5.31 2.75
C GLY A 143 1.40 3.88 2.26
N MET A 144 1.43 3.73 0.94
CA MET A 144 1.62 2.46 0.24
C MET A 144 2.56 2.65 -0.92
N LYS A 145 3.44 1.69 -1.15
CA LYS A 145 4.33 1.66 -2.30
C LYS A 145 4.27 0.30 -2.96
N LEU A 146 4.17 0.29 -4.27
CA LEU A 146 4.37 -0.90 -5.11
C LEU A 146 5.61 -0.67 -5.97
N GLU A 147 6.48 -1.65 -6.04
CA GLU A 147 7.70 -1.58 -6.82
C GLU A 147 7.88 -2.88 -7.59
N VAL A 148 8.06 -2.74 -8.89
CA VAL A 148 8.34 -3.85 -9.82
C VAL A 148 9.74 -3.66 -10.35
N SER A 149 10.60 -4.61 -10.09
CA SER A 149 11.99 -4.64 -10.57
C SER A 149 12.23 -5.89 -11.41
N ASP A 150 13.47 -6.18 -11.73
CA ASP A 150 13.89 -7.25 -12.66
C ASP A 150 13.40 -8.66 -12.29
N GLU A 151 13.00 -8.91 -11.06
CA GLU A 151 12.63 -10.25 -10.59
C GLU A 151 11.16 -10.31 -10.14
N SER A 152 10.78 -9.52 -9.15
CA SER A 152 9.47 -9.60 -8.50
C SER A 152 8.87 -8.23 -8.22
N MET A 153 7.62 -8.25 -7.79
CA MET A 153 6.92 -7.07 -7.29
C MET A 153 6.94 -7.08 -5.76
N THR A 154 7.27 -5.95 -5.17
CA THR A 154 7.21 -5.75 -3.72
C THR A 154 6.11 -4.77 -3.34
N VAL A 155 5.54 -4.95 -2.16
CA VAL A 155 4.61 -4.02 -1.53
C VAL A 155 5.16 -3.57 -0.19
N SER A 156 5.15 -2.27 0.06
CA SER A 156 5.42 -1.72 1.38
C SER A 156 4.29 -0.79 1.80
N ALA A 157 4.02 -0.75 3.11
CA ALA A 157 3.02 0.13 3.68
C ALA A 157 3.56 0.85 4.90
N ASP A 158 3.22 2.14 5.01
CA ASP A 158 3.46 2.97 6.17
C ASP A 158 2.20 3.05 7.02
N TRP A 159 2.36 2.81 8.30
CA TRP A 159 1.27 2.73 9.26
C TRP A 159 1.39 3.80 10.35
N ILE A 160 0.25 4.32 10.76
CA ILE A 160 0.08 5.03 12.03
C ILE A 160 -0.83 4.22 12.92
N TYR A 161 -0.62 4.24 14.23
CA TYR A 161 -1.46 3.48 15.15
C TYR A 161 -1.67 4.21 16.48
N LYS A 162 -2.65 3.73 17.27
CA LYS A 162 -3.01 4.36 18.54
C LYS A 162 -2.10 3.93 19.66
N THR A 163 -1.90 2.63 19.83
CA THR A 163 -1.14 2.04 20.94
C THR A 163 -0.76 0.59 20.65
N GLU A 164 0.14 0.06 21.46
CA GLU A 164 0.57 -1.33 21.38
C GLU A 164 0.56 -2.03 22.73
N LYS A 165 0.47 -3.36 22.69
CA LYS A 165 0.77 -4.26 23.83
C LYS A 165 1.83 -5.25 23.37
N ALA A 166 2.88 -5.44 24.15
CA ALA A 166 3.93 -6.40 23.82
C ALA A 166 3.73 -7.74 24.56
N GLY A 167 4.25 -8.80 23.97
CA GLY A 167 4.35 -10.13 24.56
C GLY A 167 5.67 -10.79 24.15
N ILE A 168 6.15 -11.72 24.96
CA ILE A 168 7.34 -12.52 24.67
C ILE A 168 6.87 -13.94 24.36
N ILE A 169 7.15 -14.41 23.15
CA ILE A 169 6.77 -15.75 22.68
C ILE A 169 7.44 -16.80 23.58
N GLY A 170 6.67 -17.82 23.99
CA GLY A 170 7.13 -18.85 24.91
C GLY A 170 6.86 -18.55 26.39
N GLN A 171 6.41 -17.35 26.76
CA GLN A 171 5.91 -17.10 28.11
C GLN A 171 4.44 -17.52 28.26
N SER A 172 4.03 -17.79 29.50
CA SER A 172 2.65 -18.23 29.80
C SER A 172 1.61 -17.22 29.26
N GLY A 173 0.67 -17.68 28.45
CA GLY A 173 -0.35 -16.86 27.82
C GLY A 173 0.11 -16.11 26.57
N GLU A 174 1.33 -16.34 26.11
CA GLU A 174 1.91 -15.66 24.94
C GLU A 174 2.33 -16.67 23.85
N ALA A 175 1.68 -17.84 23.79
CA ALA A 175 1.85 -18.76 22.66
C ALA A 175 1.38 -18.06 21.38
N PHE A 176 2.14 -18.20 20.33
CA PHE A 176 1.77 -17.78 18.98
C PHE A 176 1.86 -18.99 18.06
N THR A 177 0.77 -19.30 17.42
CA THR A 177 0.74 -20.26 16.32
C THR A 177 0.51 -19.46 15.06
N ARG A 178 1.42 -19.59 14.10
CA ARG A 178 1.25 -18.99 12.79
C ARG A 178 -0.04 -19.55 12.17
N PRO A 179 -0.88 -18.71 11.60
CA PRO A 179 -2.06 -19.15 10.88
C PRO A 179 -1.65 -19.80 9.54
N ASP A 180 -1.40 -21.10 9.52
CA ASP A 180 -0.93 -21.81 8.31
C ASP A 180 -1.94 -21.71 7.15
N GLU A 181 -3.22 -21.59 7.45
CA GLU A 181 -4.27 -21.44 6.44
C GLU A 181 -4.31 -20.04 5.80
N LEU A 182 -3.87 -19.02 6.55
CA LEU A 182 -3.81 -17.63 6.07
C LEU A 182 -2.49 -17.34 5.34
N THR A 183 -1.48 -18.12 5.59
CA THR A 183 -0.26 -18.18 4.79
C THR A 183 -0.49 -19.14 3.61
N ARG A 184 -1.49 -18.93 2.82
CA ARG A 184 -1.34 -19.38 1.45
C ARG A 184 -0.09 -18.68 0.99
N GLN A 185 0.96 -19.45 0.76
CA GLN A 185 2.12 -18.96 0.04
C GLN A 185 1.54 -18.48 -1.26
N GLY A 186 1.23 -17.21 -1.28
CA GLY A 186 0.68 -16.56 -2.42
C GLY A 186 1.68 -16.77 -3.52
N ILE A 187 1.19 -16.85 -4.69
CA ILE A 187 2.01 -16.88 -5.85
C ILE A 187 2.53 -15.46 -6.01
N PHE A 188 3.85 -15.28 -5.83
CA PHE A 188 4.50 -13.99 -5.97
C PHE A 188 4.26 -13.43 -7.36
N ILE A 189 3.96 -12.14 -7.42
CA ILE A 189 3.85 -11.43 -8.68
C ILE A 189 5.25 -11.23 -9.24
N MET A 190 5.49 -11.83 -10.38
CA MET A 190 6.76 -11.72 -11.08
C MET A 190 6.72 -10.55 -12.07
N PHE A 191 7.88 -10.05 -12.44
CA PHE A 191 8.01 -8.98 -13.43
C PHE A 191 7.22 -9.25 -14.74
N TYR A 192 7.22 -10.48 -15.21
CA TYR A 192 6.54 -10.86 -16.47
C TYR A 192 5.01 -10.98 -16.36
N ASP A 193 4.45 -10.97 -15.14
CA ASP A 193 3.00 -10.94 -14.90
C ASP A 193 2.43 -9.53 -15.05
N VAL A 194 3.31 -8.51 -15.12
CA VAL A 194 2.94 -7.09 -15.11
C VAL A 194 2.97 -6.51 -16.50
N SER A 195 1.93 -5.79 -16.88
CA SER A 195 1.86 -5.02 -18.10
C SER A 195 1.41 -3.59 -17.86
N LEU A 196 1.95 -2.65 -18.65
CA LEU A 196 1.69 -1.22 -18.50
C LEU A 196 1.11 -0.65 -19.79
N LYS A 197 0.11 0.25 -19.66
CA LYS A 197 -0.43 1.03 -20.77
C LYS A 197 -0.51 2.51 -20.42
N LEU A 198 0.07 3.34 -21.25
CA LEU A 198 -0.07 4.79 -21.17
C LEU A 198 -0.96 5.28 -22.31
N ASN A 199 -2.08 5.94 -21.99
CA ASN A 199 -3.05 6.39 -22.99
C ASN A 199 -3.52 5.26 -23.93
N ASN A 200 -3.82 4.08 -23.37
CA ASN A 200 -4.17 2.85 -24.08
C ASN A 200 -3.07 2.28 -25.01
N SER A 201 -1.88 2.87 -25.05
CA SER A 201 -0.74 2.32 -25.78
C SER A 201 0.11 1.46 -24.86
N PRO A 202 0.38 0.20 -25.21
CA PRO A 202 1.18 -0.68 -24.38
C PRO A 202 2.63 -0.18 -24.28
N LEU A 203 3.21 -0.28 -23.08
CA LEU A 203 4.63 -0.05 -22.82
C LEU A 203 5.40 -1.36 -22.62
N ASP A 204 4.78 -2.48 -22.97
CA ASP A 204 5.32 -3.81 -22.78
C ASP A 204 6.57 -4.04 -23.65
N GLY A 205 7.54 -4.76 -23.10
CA GLY A 205 8.80 -5.06 -23.78
C GLY A 205 9.78 -3.89 -23.89
N VAL A 206 9.41 -2.71 -23.36
CA VAL A 206 10.27 -1.53 -23.31
C VAL A 206 10.43 -0.96 -21.90
N SER A 207 9.50 -1.24 -20.99
CA SER A 207 9.61 -0.85 -19.59
C SER A 207 10.40 -1.89 -18.82
N THR A 208 11.36 -1.41 -18.00
CA THR A 208 12.27 -2.25 -17.20
C THR A 208 12.01 -2.15 -15.71
N ALA A 209 11.33 -1.11 -15.25
CA ALA A 209 10.91 -0.96 -13.86
C ALA A 209 9.66 -0.06 -13.75
N PHE A 210 8.89 -0.32 -12.71
CA PHE A 210 7.74 0.48 -12.32
C PHE A 210 7.75 0.69 -10.81
N SER A 211 7.44 1.89 -10.36
CA SER A 211 7.21 2.20 -8.95
C SER A 211 6.03 3.15 -8.82
N TRP A 212 5.15 2.86 -7.88
CA TRP A 212 4.09 3.74 -7.43
C TRP A 212 4.20 3.95 -5.93
N GLU A 213 4.10 5.19 -5.49
CA GLU A 213 4.03 5.60 -4.09
C GLU A 213 2.81 6.46 -3.87
N GLY A 214 1.92 6.03 -2.99
CA GLY A 214 0.72 6.73 -2.56
C GLY A 214 0.85 7.18 -1.11
N LYS A 215 0.35 8.38 -0.77
CA LYS A 215 0.32 8.92 0.59
C LYS A 215 -1.05 9.52 0.90
N ASN A 216 -1.58 9.17 2.08
CA ASN A 216 -2.83 9.70 2.61
C ASN A 216 -2.62 10.95 3.48
N ASN A 217 -1.37 11.26 3.84
CA ASN A 217 -1.00 12.46 4.58
C ASN A 217 -1.85 12.70 5.85
N HIS A 218 -1.93 11.68 6.72
CA HIS A 218 -2.74 11.75 7.92
C HIS A 218 -2.28 12.83 8.91
N ASN A 219 -3.23 13.58 9.45
CA ASN A 219 -2.95 14.57 10.48
C ASN A 219 -2.88 13.94 11.89
N VAL A 220 -1.72 13.43 12.25
CA VAL A 220 -1.46 12.80 13.54
C VAL A 220 -1.48 13.82 14.69
N ASP A 221 -1.01 15.05 14.47
CA ASP A 221 -0.93 16.08 15.53
C ASP A 221 -2.30 16.46 16.11
N GLY A 222 -3.34 16.40 15.30
CA GLY A 222 -4.72 16.66 15.72
C GLY A 222 -5.36 15.56 16.57
N THR A 223 -4.69 14.42 16.78
CA THR A 223 -5.27 13.26 17.49
C THR A 223 -4.96 13.26 18.98
N ILE A 224 -3.99 14.03 19.45
CA ILE A 224 -3.48 14.04 20.80
C ILE A 224 -4.11 15.18 21.58
N GLY A 225 -4.83 14.83 22.65
CA GLY A 225 -5.50 15.79 23.55
C GLY A 225 -4.68 16.15 24.78
N LEU A 226 -5.04 17.28 25.43
CA LEU A 226 -4.44 17.64 26.73
C LEU A 226 -4.69 16.53 27.77
N GLY A 227 -3.64 16.17 28.51
CA GLY A 227 -3.70 15.14 29.52
C GLY A 227 -3.43 13.72 29.01
N SER A 228 -3.27 13.52 27.71
CA SER A 228 -2.90 12.23 27.13
C SER A 228 -1.49 12.26 26.50
N ARG A 229 -0.81 11.12 26.55
CA ARG A 229 0.43 10.89 25.83
C ARG A 229 0.22 10.18 24.49
N ALA A 230 -0.91 9.49 24.32
CA ALA A 230 -1.26 8.70 23.16
C ALA A 230 -2.37 9.36 22.34
N PRO A 231 -2.49 9.04 21.05
CA PRO A 231 -3.64 9.41 20.24
C PRO A 231 -4.96 8.98 20.88
N GLN A 232 -5.93 9.90 20.90
CA GLN A 232 -7.25 9.65 21.52
C GLN A 232 -8.32 9.34 20.46
N LYS A 233 -8.11 9.77 19.25
CA LYS A 233 -9.02 9.59 18.11
C LYS A 233 -8.24 9.20 16.86
N ARG A 234 -8.94 8.68 15.87
CA ARG A 234 -8.38 8.37 14.55
C ARG A 234 -7.80 9.64 13.89
N ALA A 235 -6.66 9.50 13.27
CA ALA A 235 -6.13 10.54 12.39
C ALA A 235 -7.00 10.60 11.13
N LEU A 236 -7.30 11.81 10.69
CA LEU A 236 -8.03 12.03 9.44
C LEU A 236 -7.04 12.11 8.30
N ALA A 237 -7.35 11.45 7.19
CA ALA A 237 -6.59 11.54 5.96
C ALA A 237 -6.59 12.98 5.44
N GLY A 238 -5.44 13.41 4.94
CA GLY A 238 -5.26 14.68 4.27
C GLY A 238 -5.55 14.57 2.77
N LYS A 239 -4.81 15.34 1.98
CA LYS A 239 -4.83 15.21 0.53
C LYS A 239 -4.06 13.95 0.13
N ARG A 240 -4.70 13.08 -0.65
CA ARG A 240 -4.00 11.93 -1.24
C ARG A 240 -3.03 12.42 -2.32
N GLU A 241 -1.83 11.86 -2.31
CA GLU A 241 -0.79 12.12 -3.30
C GLU A 241 -0.33 10.79 -3.88
N ASN A 242 -0.27 10.72 -5.20
CA ASN A 242 0.22 9.55 -5.92
C ASN A 242 1.36 9.99 -6.82
N SER A 243 2.50 9.34 -6.71
CA SER A 243 3.67 9.54 -7.54
C SER A 243 4.05 8.21 -8.18
N LEU A 244 4.28 8.24 -9.48
CA LEU A 244 4.63 7.06 -10.25
C LEU A 244 5.95 7.29 -10.97
N SER A 245 6.74 6.24 -11.11
CA SER A 245 7.99 6.24 -11.87
C SER A 245 8.03 5.03 -12.77
N ILE A 246 8.34 5.23 -14.04
CA ILE A 246 8.48 4.16 -15.04
C ILE A 246 9.84 4.32 -15.70
N THR A 247 10.67 3.30 -15.65
CA THR A 247 11.91 3.24 -16.43
C THR A 247 11.62 2.48 -17.73
N THR A 248 11.94 3.08 -18.84
CA THR A 248 11.64 2.52 -20.17
C THR A 248 12.77 2.75 -21.15
N THR A 249 12.95 1.82 -22.07
CA THR A 249 13.82 2.00 -23.23
C THR A 249 13.09 2.79 -24.32
N LEU A 250 13.72 3.82 -24.84
CA LEU A 250 13.11 4.69 -25.84
C LEU A 250 12.98 3.99 -27.20
N THR A 251 11.76 3.85 -27.66
CA THR A 251 11.41 3.52 -29.05
C THR A 251 10.77 4.72 -29.74
N SER A 252 10.64 4.71 -31.07
CA SER A 252 10.02 5.82 -31.82
C SER A 252 8.59 6.11 -31.33
N ASP A 253 7.83 5.08 -31.00
CA ASP A 253 6.43 5.19 -30.60
C ASP A 253 6.28 5.65 -29.16
N THR A 254 7.14 5.17 -28.24
CA THR A 254 7.18 5.64 -26.85
C THR A 254 7.63 7.09 -26.77
N VAL A 255 8.68 7.49 -27.52
CA VAL A 255 9.12 8.90 -27.60
C VAL A 255 7.97 9.80 -28.04
N ARG A 256 7.18 9.35 -29.02
CA ARG A 256 6.06 10.14 -29.53
C ARG A 256 5.00 10.38 -28.45
N SER A 257 4.54 9.32 -27.80
CA SER A 257 3.55 9.42 -26.72
C SER A 257 4.03 10.28 -25.56
N ILE A 258 5.32 10.18 -25.23
CA ILE A 258 5.95 10.99 -24.17
C ILE A 258 5.99 12.48 -24.56
N LEU A 259 6.39 12.81 -25.80
CA LEU A 259 6.44 14.19 -26.28
C LEU A 259 5.05 14.82 -26.33
N ASP A 260 4.07 14.08 -26.81
CA ASP A 260 2.67 14.53 -26.84
C ASP A 260 2.18 14.85 -25.41
N ALA A 261 2.50 14.00 -24.43
CA ALA A 261 2.18 14.23 -23.02
C ALA A 261 2.90 15.46 -22.45
N GLN A 262 4.19 15.58 -22.72
CA GLN A 262 5.04 16.65 -22.19
C GLN A 262 4.70 18.02 -22.79
N TYR A 263 4.40 18.06 -24.08
CA TYR A 263 4.10 19.30 -24.78
C TYR A 263 2.62 19.69 -24.80
N GLY A 264 1.76 18.81 -24.28
CA GLY A 264 0.33 19.12 -24.07
C GLY A 264 -0.53 19.05 -25.33
N GLU A 265 0.02 18.63 -26.46
CA GLU A 265 -0.71 18.51 -27.72
C GLU A 265 -0.16 17.35 -28.57
N VAL A 266 -1.06 16.62 -29.22
CA VAL A 266 -0.71 15.51 -30.12
C VAL A 266 0.08 16.03 -31.33
N ASN A 267 1.21 15.38 -31.59
CA ASN A 267 2.16 15.75 -32.63
C ASN A 267 2.90 17.09 -32.43
N ALA A 268 2.89 17.65 -31.23
CA ALA A 268 3.70 18.81 -30.93
C ALA A 268 5.21 18.46 -30.92
N LEU A 269 6.01 19.39 -31.42
CA LEU A 269 7.48 19.32 -31.37
C LEU A 269 8.08 20.40 -30.47
N GLU A 270 7.25 21.24 -29.90
CA GLU A 270 7.62 22.33 -28.98
C GLU A 270 6.51 22.53 -27.96
N PRO A 271 6.82 23.03 -26.75
CA PRO A 271 5.80 23.36 -25.74
C PRO A 271 4.93 24.52 -26.23
N THR A 272 3.75 24.22 -26.74
CA THR A 272 2.87 25.24 -27.35
C THR A 272 1.74 25.67 -26.44
N ALA A 273 1.44 24.91 -25.39
CA ALA A 273 0.22 25.13 -24.63
C ALA A 273 0.49 25.47 -23.16
N CYS A 274 -0.35 26.39 -22.62
CA CYS A 274 -0.54 26.55 -21.19
C CYS A 274 -1.40 25.40 -20.59
N LYS A 275 -1.56 24.29 -21.31
CA LYS A 275 -2.35 23.13 -20.89
C LYS A 275 -1.44 21.95 -20.67
N LEU A 276 -1.62 21.28 -19.55
CA LEU A 276 -1.04 19.96 -19.31
C LEU A 276 -1.94 18.92 -19.97
N LEU A 277 -1.36 18.05 -20.80
CA LEU A 277 -2.06 16.87 -21.27
C LEU A 277 -2.06 15.85 -20.14
N GLN A 278 -3.25 15.39 -19.78
CA GLN A 278 -3.45 14.37 -18.76
C GLN A 278 -3.78 13.05 -19.47
N LEU A 279 -3.00 12.04 -19.20
CA LEU A 279 -3.14 10.72 -19.82
C LEU A 279 -3.49 9.68 -18.76
N PRO A 280 -4.36 8.71 -19.08
CA PRO A 280 -4.59 7.58 -18.20
C PRO A 280 -3.38 6.63 -18.23
N LEU A 281 -2.99 6.14 -17.05
CA LEU A 281 -2.05 5.05 -16.89
C LEU A 281 -2.81 3.83 -16.35
N GLU A 282 -2.58 2.67 -16.93
CA GLU A 282 -3.14 1.40 -16.52
C GLU A 282 -2.01 0.41 -16.27
N LEU A 283 -1.99 -0.16 -15.07
CA LEU A 283 -1.17 -1.29 -14.67
C LEU A 283 -2.06 -2.52 -14.61
N ASN A 284 -1.72 -3.56 -15.35
CA ASN A 284 -2.41 -4.84 -15.27
C ASN A 284 -1.44 -5.91 -14.80
N ILE A 285 -1.90 -6.70 -13.86
CA ILE A 285 -1.21 -7.86 -13.32
C ILE A 285 -2.10 -9.07 -13.61
N ALA A 286 -1.59 -10.04 -14.35
CA ALA A 286 -2.28 -11.28 -14.65
C ALA A 286 -1.33 -12.43 -14.33
N HIS A 287 -1.70 -13.21 -13.32
CA HIS A 287 -0.84 -14.30 -12.86
C HIS A 287 -0.76 -15.40 -13.93
N CYS A 288 0.46 -15.82 -14.30
CA CYS A 288 0.66 -16.76 -15.40
C CYS A 288 0.26 -18.22 -15.05
N GLU A 289 0.28 -18.59 -13.77
CA GLU A 289 -0.05 -19.95 -13.32
C GLU A 289 -1.52 -20.08 -12.89
N ASP A 290 -2.15 -18.98 -12.50
CA ASP A 290 -3.55 -18.94 -12.06
C ASP A 290 -4.29 -17.77 -12.71
N SER A 291 -5.05 -18.07 -13.76
CA SER A 291 -5.79 -17.08 -14.53
C SER A 291 -6.96 -16.43 -13.76
N ASP A 292 -7.33 -17.01 -12.63
CA ASP A 292 -8.39 -16.52 -11.75
C ASP A 292 -7.87 -15.39 -10.82
N LEU A 293 -6.56 -15.15 -10.83
CA LEU A 293 -5.89 -14.10 -10.07
C LEU A 293 -5.47 -12.95 -10.97
N SER A 294 -6.06 -11.78 -10.76
CA SER A 294 -5.72 -10.59 -11.54
C SER A 294 -5.85 -9.31 -10.73
N CYS A 295 -5.07 -8.30 -11.11
CA CYS A 295 -5.19 -6.96 -10.58
C CYS A 295 -5.08 -5.92 -11.70
N LYS A 296 -5.94 -4.93 -11.65
CA LYS A 296 -5.92 -3.78 -12.56
C LYS A 296 -5.92 -2.50 -11.74
N ILE A 297 -4.91 -1.66 -11.95
CA ILE A 297 -4.80 -0.36 -11.31
C ILE A 297 -4.88 0.71 -12.39
N ILE A 298 -5.77 1.67 -12.23
CA ILE A 298 -5.98 2.77 -13.17
C ILE A 298 -5.75 4.09 -12.45
N PHE A 299 -4.88 4.92 -13.03
CA PHE A 299 -4.74 6.32 -12.71
C PHE A 299 -5.32 7.13 -13.87
N PRO A 300 -6.54 7.67 -13.75
CA PRO A 300 -7.25 8.20 -14.91
C PRO A 300 -6.67 9.50 -15.46
N LYS A 301 -5.92 10.25 -14.66
CA LYS A 301 -5.31 11.52 -15.08
C LYS A 301 -3.90 11.67 -14.51
N CYS A 302 -2.91 11.34 -15.32
CA CYS A 302 -1.50 11.54 -15.00
C CYS A 302 -0.89 12.63 -15.88
N THR A 303 -0.02 13.45 -15.30
CA THR A 303 0.88 14.31 -16.05
C THR A 303 2.24 13.67 -16.13
N VAL A 304 2.87 13.71 -17.29
CA VAL A 304 4.15 13.08 -17.53
C VAL A 304 5.26 14.10 -17.48
N ARG A 305 6.31 13.80 -16.71
CA ARG A 305 7.59 14.52 -16.74
C ARG A 305 8.68 13.52 -17.11
N VAL A 306 9.56 13.91 -17.99
CA VAL A 306 10.62 13.04 -18.48
C VAL A 306 11.96 13.72 -18.31
N GLU A 307 12.91 13.01 -17.75
CA GLU A 307 14.30 13.40 -17.68
C GLU A 307 15.10 12.48 -18.64
N TYR A 308 15.63 13.06 -19.69
CA TYR A 308 16.46 12.33 -20.62
C TYR A 308 17.91 12.35 -20.15
N SER A 309 18.48 11.18 -19.87
CA SER A 309 19.91 11.04 -19.62
C SER A 309 20.52 10.10 -20.67
N MET A 310 21.61 10.53 -21.27
CA MET A 310 22.41 9.71 -22.17
C MET A 310 23.75 9.40 -21.53
N SER A 311 24.02 8.13 -21.26
CA SER A 311 25.33 7.68 -20.80
C SER A 311 25.77 6.43 -21.57
N GLY A 312 26.86 6.53 -22.33
CA GLY A 312 27.44 5.39 -23.05
C GLY A 312 26.91 5.15 -24.47
N VAL A 313 27.13 3.92 -24.98
CA VAL A 313 26.74 3.45 -26.32
C VAL A 313 25.54 2.49 -26.29
N ASP A 314 24.98 2.26 -25.13
CA ASP A 314 23.86 1.34 -24.92
C ASP A 314 22.51 1.98 -25.30
N ALA A 315 21.45 1.19 -25.26
CA ALA A 315 20.10 1.69 -25.46
C ALA A 315 19.79 2.82 -24.46
N ILE A 316 19.12 3.88 -24.95
CA ILE A 316 18.78 5.03 -24.11
C ILE A 316 17.63 4.61 -23.18
N GLU A 317 17.96 4.45 -21.92
CA GLU A 317 16.94 4.31 -20.87
C GLU A 317 16.51 5.69 -20.37
N THR A 318 15.23 5.83 -20.13
CA THR A 318 14.64 7.07 -19.62
C THR A 318 13.69 6.75 -18.49
N THR A 319 13.77 7.56 -17.43
CA THR A 319 12.80 7.50 -16.34
C THR A 319 11.73 8.56 -16.54
N MET A 320 10.49 8.11 -16.58
CA MET A 320 9.31 8.96 -16.62
C MET A 320 8.75 9.06 -15.20
N THR A 321 8.58 10.26 -14.70
CA THR A 321 7.81 10.52 -13.48
C THR A 321 6.42 10.99 -13.85
N LEU A 322 5.41 10.37 -13.26
CA LEU A 322 4.02 10.74 -13.46
C LEU A 322 3.41 11.17 -12.13
N ASP A 323 2.79 12.34 -12.13
CA ASP A 323 2.02 12.83 -10.98
C ASP A 323 0.53 12.73 -11.32
N THR A 324 -0.27 12.22 -10.40
CA THR A 324 -1.73 12.25 -10.57
C THR A 324 -2.24 13.65 -10.20
N LEU A 325 -2.84 14.32 -11.15
CA LEU A 325 -3.36 15.69 -10.98
C LEU A 325 -4.88 15.72 -11.18
N GLY A 326 -5.61 15.26 -10.20
CA GLY A 326 -7.07 15.33 -10.18
C GLY A 326 -7.76 14.02 -10.47
N SER A 327 -9.07 14.03 -10.34
CA SER A 327 -9.94 12.88 -10.55
C SER A 327 -10.35 12.75 -12.03
N GLY A 328 -10.63 11.52 -12.43
CA GLY A 328 -11.24 11.18 -13.70
C GLY A 328 -12.35 10.16 -13.52
N THR A 329 -13.19 10.00 -14.53
CA THR A 329 -14.31 9.05 -14.48
C THR A 329 -13.81 7.65 -14.81
N VAL A 330 -14.12 6.70 -13.94
CA VAL A 330 -13.91 5.26 -14.15
C VAL A 330 -15.26 4.56 -14.04
N THR A 331 -15.45 3.48 -14.79
CA THR A 331 -16.67 2.66 -14.74
C THR A 331 -16.35 1.39 -13.96
N LEU A 332 -17.13 1.13 -12.92
CA LEU A 332 -17.09 -0.09 -12.12
C LEU A 332 -17.71 -1.27 -12.88
N ASP A 333 -17.54 -2.48 -12.40
CA ASP A 333 -18.08 -3.70 -13.02
C ASP A 333 -19.63 -3.71 -13.04
N ASP A 334 -20.29 -3.04 -12.11
CA ASP A 334 -21.75 -2.84 -12.09
C ASP A 334 -22.26 -1.74 -13.05
N ASN A 335 -21.39 -1.16 -13.87
CA ASN A 335 -21.60 -0.01 -14.76
C ASN A 335 -21.83 1.33 -14.04
N THR A 336 -21.62 1.43 -12.75
CA THR A 336 -21.63 2.70 -12.03
C THR A 336 -20.39 3.53 -12.43
N GLN A 337 -20.59 4.80 -12.71
CA GLN A 337 -19.49 5.73 -12.98
C GLN A 337 -19.08 6.45 -11.70
N VAL A 338 -17.81 6.37 -11.38
CA VAL A 338 -17.21 7.05 -10.21
C VAL A 338 -16.13 8.01 -10.64
N GLU A 339 -16.02 9.13 -9.92
CA GLU A 339 -14.93 10.08 -10.13
C GLU A 339 -13.84 9.81 -9.09
N THR A 340 -12.65 9.46 -9.56
CA THR A 340 -11.54 9.02 -8.69
C THR A 340 -10.18 9.43 -9.23
N ASP A 341 -9.21 9.56 -8.35
CA ASP A 341 -7.79 9.76 -8.67
C ASP A 341 -7.05 8.43 -8.88
N MET A 342 -7.58 7.34 -8.30
CA MET A 342 -7.05 5.99 -8.42
C MET A 342 -8.18 4.98 -8.30
N TYR A 343 -8.17 3.97 -9.14
CA TYR A 343 -9.07 2.83 -9.12
C TYR A 343 -8.30 1.53 -9.18
N VAL A 344 -8.71 0.57 -8.38
CA VAL A 344 -8.13 -0.78 -8.33
C VAL A 344 -9.24 -1.81 -8.44
N ARG A 345 -9.09 -2.75 -9.36
CA ARG A 345 -9.91 -3.95 -9.47
C ARG A 345 -9.02 -5.16 -9.22
N LEU A 346 -9.34 -5.90 -8.21
CA LEU A 346 -8.67 -7.15 -7.85
C LEU A 346 -9.66 -8.31 -7.98
N GLU A 347 -9.21 -9.42 -8.59
CA GLU A 347 -9.95 -10.68 -8.61
C GLU A 347 -9.08 -11.76 -7.97
N ASN A 348 -9.59 -12.37 -6.90
CA ASN A 348 -8.87 -13.36 -6.12
C ASN A 348 -9.83 -14.21 -5.27
N TYR A 349 -9.29 -14.95 -4.30
CA TYR A 349 -10.05 -15.86 -3.42
C TYR A 349 -10.34 -15.29 -2.03
N VAL A 350 -10.00 -14.03 -1.76
CA VAL A 350 -10.31 -13.37 -0.50
C VAL A 350 -11.80 -13.04 -0.47
N GLU A 351 -12.48 -13.43 0.60
CA GLU A 351 -13.87 -13.07 0.81
C GLU A 351 -14.06 -11.57 1.07
N GLU A 352 -15.30 -11.10 1.06
CA GLU A 352 -15.61 -9.70 1.33
C GLU A 352 -15.03 -9.22 2.68
N LEU A 353 -14.31 -8.10 2.66
CA LEU A 353 -13.72 -7.49 3.84
C LEU A 353 -14.72 -6.57 4.54
N GLU A 354 -15.68 -7.17 5.24
CA GLU A 354 -16.68 -6.43 6.01
C GLU A 354 -16.08 -5.87 7.31
N ILE A 355 -16.47 -4.64 7.65
CA ILE A 355 -16.16 -4.09 8.98
C ILE A 355 -17.07 -4.80 9.99
N PRO A 356 -16.53 -5.46 11.03
CA PRO A 356 -17.33 -6.12 12.04
C PRO A 356 -18.31 -5.16 12.70
N GLN A 357 -19.58 -5.58 12.85
CA GLN A 357 -20.66 -4.75 13.42
C GLN A 357 -20.55 -4.59 14.95
#